data_6a2d37eecc05f4d0f73d16e49e3395f1
#
_entry.id   6a2d37eecc05f4d0f73d16e49e3395f1
#
_cell.length_a   1.000
_cell.length_b   1.000
_cell.length_c   1.000
_cell.angle_alpha   90.00
_cell.angle_beta   90.00
_cell.angle_gamma   90.00
#
_symmetry.space_group_name_H-M   'P 1'
#
loop_
_entity.id
_entity.type
_entity.pdbx_description
1 polymer ?
#
loop_
_entity_poly.entity_id
_entity_poly.type
_entity_poly.pdbx_seq_one_letter_code
_entity_poly.pdbx_strand_id
1 'polypeptide(L)'
;MPSRTPARKPLLWIATRNRGKTREFAQLLRGVCRVRDLHGLPHFPEIRETGRTFAANAKIKALALSQRFPSHPILADDSGLVVPSLGGRPGVLSARFSGPRATDQTNRAKLLRLLKPTSGVGRKAYFEACLVVAFNGAVLASVFGRVWGRITHAEKGSGGFGYDSIFQPKGFAKTFGQLPAATKHRISHRARAVERLRSRLSKLLGVSRPKKLI
;
A
#
# COMPACT_ATOMS: atom_id res chain seq x y z
N MET A 1 -4.81 24.53 37.48
CA MET A 1 -4.09 24.07 36.28
C MET A 1 -5.11 23.74 35.20
N PRO A 2 -5.18 24.45 34.06
CA PRO A 2 -6.13 24.12 33.03
C PRO A 2 -5.72 22.77 32.41
N SER A 3 -6.64 21.81 32.40
CA SER A 3 -6.46 20.50 31.76
C SER A 3 -6.30 20.73 30.25
N ARG A 4 -5.09 20.49 29.72
CA ARG A 4 -4.85 20.47 28.28
C ARG A 4 -5.65 19.32 27.66
N THR A 5 -6.78 19.63 27.08
CA THR A 5 -7.50 18.67 26.22
C THR A 5 -6.50 18.15 25.19
N PRO A 6 -6.29 16.82 25.03
CA PRO A 6 -5.34 16.30 24.08
C PRO A 6 -5.70 16.77 22.66
N ALA A 7 -4.76 17.44 22.00
CA ALA A 7 -4.97 17.99 20.67
C ALA A 7 -5.44 16.86 19.72
N ARG A 8 -6.57 17.09 19.05
CA ARG A 8 -7.19 16.12 18.14
C ARG A 8 -6.22 15.84 16.98
N LYS A 9 -5.80 14.58 16.82
CA LYS A 9 -4.88 14.20 15.73
C LYS A 9 -5.41 14.69 14.37
N PRO A 10 -4.54 15.26 13.51
CA PRO A 10 -4.92 15.73 12.19
C PRO A 10 -5.50 14.59 11.34
N LEU A 11 -6.30 14.96 10.35
CA LEU A 11 -6.93 14.03 9.42
C LEU A 11 -6.13 13.92 8.13
N LEU A 12 -5.89 12.70 7.68
CA LEU A 12 -5.30 12.37 6.38
C LEU A 12 -6.30 11.53 5.58
N TRP A 13 -6.61 11.96 4.37
CA TRP A 13 -7.40 11.17 3.46
C TRP A 13 -6.52 10.21 2.64
N ILE A 14 -6.95 8.96 2.53
CA ILE A 14 -6.31 7.96 1.67
C ILE A 14 -7.18 7.74 0.43
N ALA A 15 -6.62 8.00 -0.75
CA ALA A 15 -7.30 7.84 -2.03
C ALA A 15 -7.41 6.35 -2.40
N THR A 16 -8.19 5.58 -1.65
CA THR A 16 -8.41 4.14 -1.85
C THR A 16 -9.79 3.68 -1.40
N ARG A 17 -10.33 2.67 -2.09
CA ARG A 17 -11.47 1.87 -1.64
C ARG A 17 -11.06 0.48 -1.12
N ASN A 18 -9.77 0.17 -1.09
CA ASN A 18 -9.27 -1.10 -0.58
C ASN A 18 -9.17 -1.07 0.95
N ARG A 19 -10.07 -1.78 1.63
CA ARG A 19 -10.11 -1.86 3.10
C ARG A 19 -8.83 -2.44 3.73
N GLY A 20 -8.13 -3.33 3.01
CA GLY A 20 -6.85 -3.86 3.46
C GLY A 20 -5.79 -2.76 3.52
N LYS A 21 -5.68 -1.94 2.48
CA LYS A 21 -4.78 -0.77 2.45
C LYS A 21 -5.13 0.22 3.56
N THR A 22 -6.41 0.54 3.73
CA THR A 22 -6.86 1.47 4.79
C THR A 22 -6.45 0.99 6.17
N ARG A 23 -6.66 -0.30 6.48
CA ARG A 23 -6.24 -0.89 7.77
C ARG A 23 -4.73 -0.80 7.98
N GLU A 24 -3.92 -1.12 6.96
CA GLU A 24 -2.47 -1.01 7.06
C GLU A 24 -2.03 0.44 7.30
N PHE A 25 -2.56 1.42 6.57
CA PHE A 25 -2.23 2.83 6.80
C PHE A 25 -2.67 3.33 8.17
N ALA A 26 -3.85 2.93 8.65
CA ALA A 26 -4.31 3.29 9.99
C ALA A 26 -3.34 2.80 11.08
N GLN A 27 -2.76 1.62 10.93
CA GLN A 27 -1.75 1.10 11.85
C GLN A 27 -0.40 1.80 11.68
N LEU A 28 0.09 1.95 10.45
CA LEU A 28 1.39 2.58 10.15
C LEU A 28 1.44 4.06 10.59
N LEU A 29 0.31 4.75 10.57
CA LEU A 29 0.18 6.18 10.88
C LEU A 29 -0.50 6.44 12.24
N ARG A 30 -0.74 5.41 13.05
CA ARG A 30 -1.49 5.49 14.32
C ARG A 30 -0.98 6.58 15.27
N GLY A 31 0.34 6.81 15.34
CA GLY A 31 0.96 7.84 16.17
C GLY A 31 0.98 9.26 15.54
N VAL A 32 0.64 9.38 14.25
CA VAL A 32 0.80 10.62 13.47
C VAL A 32 -0.53 11.29 13.19
N CYS A 33 -1.50 10.57 12.64
CA CYS A 33 -2.77 11.15 12.19
C CYS A 33 -3.93 10.14 12.28
N ARG A 34 -5.14 10.64 12.08
CA ARG A 34 -6.32 9.82 11.79
C ARG A 34 -6.42 9.62 10.29
N VAL A 35 -6.88 8.44 9.87
CA VAL A 35 -7.02 8.07 8.47
C VAL A 35 -8.50 7.98 8.10
N ARG A 36 -8.88 8.54 6.96
CA ARG A 36 -10.15 8.30 6.26
C ARG A 36 -9.87 7.83 4.84
N ASP A 37 -10.78 7.08 4.27
CA ASP A 37 -10.69 6.57 2.89
C ASP A 37 -11.95 6.91 2.08
N LEU A 38 -12.01 6.44 0.83
CA LEU A 38 -13.12 6.71 -0.08
C LEU A 38 -14.42 5.97 0.27
N HIS A 39 -14.43 5.05 1.25
CA HIS A 39 -15.70 4.48 1.74
C HIS A 39 -16.56 5.54 2.46
N GLY A 40 -15.92 6.53 3.08
CA GLY A 40 -16.63 7.68 3.64
C GLY A 40 -17.20 8.66 2.61
N LEU A 41 -17.01 8.39 1.31
CA LEU A 41 -17.42 9.23 0.18
C LEU A 41 -18.13 8.37 -0.88
N PRO A 42 -19.34 7.86 -0.62
CA PRO A 42 -20.02 6.90 -1.50
C PRO A 42 -20.26 7.44 -2.91
N HIS A 43 -20.49 8.75 -3.06
CA HIS A 43 -20.72 9.42 -4.35
C HIS A 43 -19.43 9.93 -5.02
N PHE A 44 -18.25 9.68 -4.45
CA PHE A 44 -17.02 10.04 -5.13
C PHE A 44 -16.79 9.11 -6.32
N PRO A 45 -16.58 9.65 -7.54
CA PRO A 45 -16.46 8.83 -8.73
C PRO A 45 -15.25 7.89 -8.66
N GLU A 46 -15.32 6.80 -9.40
CA GLU A 46 -14.17 5.91 -9.55
C GLU A 46 -13.04 6.63 -10.28
N ILE A 47 -11.84 6.61 -9.69
CA ILE A 47 -10.65 7.20 -10.31
C ILE A 47 -10.07 6.17 -11.27
N ARG A 48 -10.15 6.43 -12.57
CA ARG A 48 -9.56 5.57 -13.60
C ARG A 48 -8.03 5.59 -13.52
N GLU A 49 -7.43 4.45 -13.27
CA GLU A 49 -5.98 4.25 -13.23
C GLU A 49 -5.46 3.95 -14.65
N THR A 50 -5.13 5.02 -15.40
CA THR A 50 -4.64 4.93 -16.78
C THR A 50 -3.12 4.91 -16.90
N GLY A 51 -2.42 5.04 -15.78
CA GLY A 51 -0.97 5.06 -15.73
C GLY A 51 -0.34 3.68 -15.95
N ARG A 52 0.81 3.65 -16.60
CA ARG A 52 1.60 2.43 -16.84
C ARG A 52 2.57 2.10 -15.70
N THR A 53 2.65 2.93 -14.68
CA THR A 53 3.52 2.75 -13.51
C THR A 53 2.75 3.01 -12.22
N PHE A 54 3.22 2.43 -11.11
CA PHE A 54 2.67 2.72 -9.79
C PHE A 54 2.71 4.22 -9.45
N ALA A 55 3.78 4.92 -9.84
CA ALA A 55 3.90 6.36 -9.62
C ALA A 55 2.83 7.16 -10.37
N ALA A 56 2.59 6.83 -11.65
CA ALA A 56 1.57 7.50 -12.45
C ALA A 56 0.17 7.31 -11.86
N ASN A 57 -0.20 6.08 -11.50
CA ASN A 57 -1.50 5.80 -10.91
C ASN A 57 -1.66 6.42 -9.51
N ALA A 58 -0.64 6.37 -8.67
CA ALA A 58 -0.68 7.05 -7.37
C ALA A 58 -0.87 8.56 -7.53
N LYS A 59 -0.16 9.19 -8.49
CA LYS A 59 -0.31 10.62 -8.79
C LYS A 59 -1.73 10.96 -9.26
N ILE A 60 -2.29 10.18 -10.20
CA ILE A 60 -3.67 10.37 -10.69
C ILE A 60 -4.65 10.35 -9.50
N LYS A 61 -4.57 9.34 -8.64
CA LYS A 61 -5.44 9.22 -7.46
C LYS A 61 -5.26 10.38 -6.48
N ALA A 62 -4.03 10.76 -6.19
CA ALA A 62 -3.73 11.84 -5.26
C ALA A 62 -4.30 13.18 -5.74
N LEU A 63 -4.08 13.53 -7.00
CA LEU A 63 -4.54 14.79 -7.59
C LEU A 63 -6.06 14.85 -7.66
N ALA A 64 -6.72 13.79 -8.14
CA ALA A 64 -8.18 13.74 -8.26
C ALA A 64 -8.87 14.01 -6.90
N LEU A 65 -8.38 13.40 -5.83
CA LEU A 65 -8.95 13.63 -4.50
C LEU A 65 -8.54 14.99 -3.92
N SER A 66 -7.31 15.45 -4.17
CA SER A 66 -6.79 16.73 -3.67
C SER A 66 -7.51 17.94 -4.29
N GLN A 67 -7.90 17.86 -5.55
CA GLN A 67 -8.72 18.89 -6.21
C GLN A 67 -10.11 18.98 -5.59
N ARG A 68 -10.68 17.84 -5.16
CA ARG A 68 -12.01 17.80 -4.52
C ARG A 68 -11.97 18.27 -3.06
N PHE A 69 -10.83 18.07 -2.37
CA PHE A 69 -10.63 18.44 -0.96
C PHE A 69 -9.35 19.27 -0.79
N PRO A 70 -9.32 20.52 -1.31
CA PRO A 70 -8.10 21.32 -1.36
C PRO A 70 -7.53 21.67 0.03
N SER A 71 -8.37 21.73 1.05
CA SER A 71 -7.96 22.02 2.43
C SER A 71 -7.45 20.80 3.22
N HIS A 72 -7.41 19.61 2.61
CA HIS A 72 -7.00 18.39 3.30
C HIS A 72 -5.78 17.74 2.63
N PRO A 73 -4.82 17.25 3.41
CA PRO A 73 -3.74 16.42 2.86
C PRO A 73 -4.28 15.07 2.39
N ILE A 74 -3.86 14.68 1.21
CA ILE A 74 -4.24 13.44 0.55
C ILE A 74 -3.01 12.54 0.42
N LEU A 75 -3.16 11.28 0.78
CA LEU A 75 -2.21 10.22 0.47
C LEU A 75 -2.83 9.25 -0.53
N ALA A 76 -2.15 8.98 -1.62
CA ALA A 76 -2.50 7.91 -2.55
C ALA A 76 -1.44 6.82 -2.54
N ASP A 77 -1.88 5.58 -2.67
CA ASP A 77 -1.05 4.39 -2.81
C ASP A 77 -1.43 3.66 -4.09
N ASP A 78 -0.45 3.49 -4.96
CA ASP A 78 -0.52 2.44 -5.96
C ASP A 78 0.60 1.44 -5.72
N SER A 79 0.24 0.15 -5.71
CA SER A 79 1.13 -0.91 -5.25
C SER A 79 0.75 -2.25 -5.84
N GLY A 80 1.73 -3.09 -5.99
CA GLY A 80 1.50 -4.43 -6.51
C GLY A 80 2.69 -5.35 -6.32
N LEU A 81 2.47 -6.58 -6.78
CA LEU A 81 3.47 -7.62 -6.85
C LEU A 81 4.15 -7.59 -8.21
N VAL A 82 5.46 -7.68 -8.23
CA VAL A 82 6.27 -7.74 -9.45
C VAL A 82 7.08 -9.02 -9.45
N VAL A 83 6.94 -9.79 -10.53
CA VAL A 83 7.68 -11.05 -10.75
C VAL A 83 8.55 -10.89 -12.00
N PRO A 84 9.87 -10.68 -11.85
CA PRO A 84 10.76 -10.42 -12.98
C PRO A 84 10.71 -11.50 -14.07
N SER A 85 10.66 -12.78 -13.69
CA SER A 85 10.57 -13.90 -14.65
C SER A 85 9.29 -13.93 -15.48
N LEU A 86 8.27 -13.18 -15.09
CA LEU A 86 7.05 -12.98 -15.85
C LEU A 86 6.99 -11.62 -16.56
N GLY A 87 8.15 -10.99 -16.83
CA GLY A 87 8.20 -9.68 -17.45
C GLY A 87 7.63 -8.56 -16.53
N GLY A 88 7.75 -8.74 -15.23
CA GLY A 88 7.23 -7.79 -14.24
C GLY A 88 5.73 -7.95 -13.90
N ARG A 89 5.03 -8.87 -14.56
CA ARG A 89 3.61 -9.14 -14.23
C ARG A 89 3.48 -9.75 -12.83
N PRO A 90 2.37 -9.49 -12.09
CA PRO A 90 1.21 -8.68 -12.46
C PRO A 90 1.45 -7.16 -12.49
N GLY A 91 2.43 -6.60 -11.76
CA GLY A 91 2.74 -5.17 -11.79
C GLY A 91 1.53 -4.30 -11.43
N VAL A 92 1.28 -3.25 -12.20
CA VAL A 92 0.12 -2.33 -12.01
C VAL A 92 -1.24 -3.03 -12.16
N LEU A 93 -1.26 -4.22 -12.74
CA LEU A 93 -2.48 -5.02 -12.86
C LEU A 93 -2.73 -5.93 -11.65
N SER A 94 -1.98 -5.79 -10.55
CA SER A 94 -2.04 -6.72 -9.42
C SER A 94 -3.46 -6.95 -8.88
N ALA A 95 -4.28 -5.93 -8.79
CA ALA A 95 -5.66 -6.07 -8.29
C ALA A 95 -6.62 -6.74 -9.30
N ARG A 96 -6.32 -6.66 -10.60
CA ARG A 96 -7.17 -7.16 -11.70
C ARG A 96 -6.44 -8.15 -12.62
N PHE A 97 -5.46 -8.87 -12.08
CA PHE A 97 -4.58 -9.75 -12.86
C PHE A 97 -5.32 -10.91 -13.54
N SER A 98 -6.36 -11.45 -12.91
CA SER A 98 -7.16 -12.54 -13.48
C SER A 98 -8.28 -12.05 -14.42
N GLY A 99 -8.47 -10.73 -14.57
CA GLY A 99 -9.47 -10.15 -15.48
C GLY A 99 -10.51 -9.28 -14.77
N PRO A 100 -11.63 -8.94 -15.47
CA PRO A 100 -12.64 -8.00 -14.95
C PRO A 100 -13.32 -8.44 -13.65
N ARG A 101 -13.51 -9.74 -13.44
CA ARG A 101 -14.09 -10.34 -12.23
C ARG A 101 -13.01 -10.87 -11.27
N ALA A 102 -11.85 -10.22 -11.22
CA ALA A 102 -10.75 -10.64 -10.39
C ALA A 102 -11.07 -10.59 -8.90
N THR A 103 -10.68 -11.63 -8.20
CA THR A 103 -10.60 -11.68 -6.73
C THR A 103 -9.16 -11.95 -6.31
N ASP A 104 -8.82 -11.72 -5.04
CA ASP A 104 -7.50 -12.10 -4.53
C ASP A 104 -7.19 -13.57 -4.79
N GLN A 105 -8.17 -14.46 -4.61
CA GLN A 105 -8.05 -15.89 -4.86
C GLN A 105 -7.75 -16.20 -6.33
N THR A 106 -8.54 -15.65 -7.27
CA THR A 106 -8.35 -15.91 -8.70
C THR A 106 -7.03 -15.32 -9.22
N ASN A 107 -6.60 -14.18 -8.67
CA ASN A 107 -5.31 -13.56 -8.97
C ASN A 107 -4.15 -14.46 -8.52
N ARG A 108 -4.21 -15.01 -7.29
CA ARG A 108 -3.20 -15.95 -6.78
C ARG A 108 -3.17 -17.24 -7.58
N ALA A 109 -4.33 -17.82 -7.86
CA ALA A 109 -4.44 -19.05 -8.66
C ALA A 109 -3.81 -18.88 -10.05
N LYS A 110 -4.09 -17.76 -10.74
CA LYS A 110 -3.47 -17.42 -12.02
C LYS A 110 -1.96 -17.31 -11.90
N LEU A 111 -1.45 -16.62 -10.89
CA LEU A 111 -0.02 -16.45 -10.70
C LEU A 111 0.69 -17.78 -10.43
N LEU A 112 0.13 -18.60 -9.54
CA LEU A 112 0.69 -19.92 -9.23
C LEU A 112 0.72 -20.81 -10.45
N ARG A 113 -0.33 -20.80 -11.28
CA ARG A 113 -0.38 -21.56 -12.55
C ARG A 113 0.73 -21.12 -13.51
N LEU A 114 0.93 -19.80 -13.68
CA LEU A 114 1.98 -19.27 -14.56
C LEU A 114 3.39 -19.62 -14.07
N LEU A 115 3.58 -19.76 -12.76
CA LEU A 115 4.86 -20.10 -12.15
C LEU A 115 5.03 -21.62 -11.90
N LYS A 116 4.07 -22.47 -12.32
CA LYS A 116 4.14 -23.92 -12.10
C LYS A 116 5.43 -24.54 -12.66
N PRO A 117 5.87 -24.22 -13.90
CA PRO A 117 7.10 -24.77 -14.46
C PRO A 117 8.38 -24.13 -13.88
N THR A 118 8.25 -23.13 -13.00
CA THR A 118 9.37 -22.30 -12.58
C THR A 118 9.81 -22.66 -11.16
N SER A 119 11.11 -22.80 -10.95
CA SER A 119 11.73 -23.08 -9.66
C SER A 119 12.80 -22.04 -9.29
N GLY A 120 13.35 -22.13 -8.10
CA GLY A 120 14.53 -21.37 -7.65
C GLY A 120 14.42 -19.86 -7.89
N VAL A 121 15.38 -19.32 -8.63
CA VAL A 121 15.50 -17.87 -8.92
C VAL A 121 14.34 -17.32 -9.74
N GLY A 122 13.70 -18.14 -10.56
CA GLY A 122 12.54 -17.72 -11.37
C GLY A 122 11.30 -17.39 -10.54
N ARG A 123 11.26 -17.81 -9.28
CA ARG A 123 10.18 -17.44 -8.36
C ARG A 123 10.48 -16.19 -7.53
N LYS A 124 11.62 -15.51 -7.76
CA LYS A 124 11.90 -14.23 -7.13
C LYS A 124 10.82 -13.21 -7.48
N ALA A 125 10.42 -12.44 -6.48
CA ALA A 125 9.39 -11.41 -6.62
C ALA A 125 9.65 -10.28 -5.63
N TYR A 126 8.99 -9.15 -5.85
CA TYR A 126 8.95 -8.09 -4.85
C TYR A 126 7.58 -7.42 -4.84
N PHE A 127 7.15 -6.99 -3.67
CA PHE A 127 6.11 -6.00 -3.58
C PHE A 127 6.72 -4.60 -3.68
N GLU A 128 6.04 -3.73 -4.40
CA GLU A 128 6.36 -2.32 -4.48
C GLU A 128 5.13 -1.47 -4.19
N ALA A 129 5.32 -0.35 -3.49
CA ALA A 129 4.34 0.71 -3.34
C ALA A 129 4.97 2.04 -3.76
N CYS A 130 4.20 2.83 -4.50
CA CYS A 130 4.45 4.25 -4.65
C CYS A 130 3.40 5.01 -3.84
N LEU A 131 3.86 5.84 -2.91
CA LEU A 131 3.01 6.75 -2.14
C LEU A 131 3.19 8.17 -2.67
N VAL A 132 2.09 8.82 -2.97
CA VAL A 132 2.06 10.23 -3.38
C VAL A 132 1.24 11.03 -2.38
N VAL A 133 1.82 12.11 -1.87
CA VAL A 133 1.11 13.10 -1.06
C VAL A 133 0.77 14.29 -1.92
N ALA A 134 -0.50 14.71 -1.89
CA ALA A 134 -0.98 15.91 -2.54
C ALA A 134 -1.73 16.80 -1.55
N PHE A 135 -1.70 18.09 -1.81
CA PHE A 135 -2.43 19.12 -1.08
C PHE A 135 -2.77 20.25 -2.03
N ASN A 136 -3.99 20.76 -1.95
CA ASN A 136 -4.48 21.87 -2.79
C ASN A 136 -4.18 21.66 -4.29
N GLY A 137 -4.47 20.48 -4.82
CA GLY A 137 -4.27 20.15 -6.23
C GLY A 137 -2.80 19.97 -6.68
N ALA A 138 -1.83 20.07 -5.77
CA ALA A 138 -0.42 19.93 -6.07
C ALA A 138 0.21 18.69 -5.40
N VAL A 139 1.14 18.03 -6.10
CA VAL A 139 1.94 16.94 -5.52
C VAL A 139 3.06 17.52 -4.67
N LEU A 140 3.12 17.13 -3.40
CA LEU A 140 4.13 17.58 -2.45
C LEU A 140 5.26 16.58 -2.27
N ALA A 141 4.99 15.29 -2.42
CA ALA A 141 5.98 14.23 -2.27
C ALA A 141 5.57 12.97 -3.01
N SER A 142 6.57 12.25 -3.50
CA SER A 142 6.42 10.89 -4.02
C SER A 142 7.54 10.03 -3.46
N VAL A 143 7.22 8.86 -2.93
CA VAL A 143 8.20 7.92 -2.37
C VAL A 143 7.86 6.49 -2.75
N PHE A 144 8.88 5.66 -2.83
CA PHE A 144 8.74 4.24 -3.08
C PHE A 144 9.12 3.42 -1.85
N GLY A 145 8.49 2.27 -1.70
CA GLY A 145 8.92 1.22 -0.79
C GLY A 145 8.86 -0.12 -1.48
N ARG A 146 9.88 -0.97 -1.29
CA ARG A 146 9.97 -2.28 -1.91
C ARG A 146 10.40 -3.31 -0.88
N VAL A 147 9.82 -4.50 -0.94
CA VAL A 147 10.27 -5.68 -0.20
C VAL A 147 10.47 -6.85 -1.14
N TRP A 148 11.68 -7.40 -1.15
CA TRP A 148 12.02 -8.58 -1.93
C TRP A 148 11.59 -9.86 -1.21
N GLY A 149 11.30 -10.89 -2.00
CA GLY A 149 10.94 -12.21 -1.54
C GLY A 149 10.84 -13.18 -2.69
N ARG A 150 10.02 -14.20 -2.51
CA ARG A 150 9.71 -15.21 -3.52
C ARG A 150 8.25 -15.65 -3.45
N ILE A 151 7.74 -16.20 -4.53
CA ILE A 151 6.42 -16.82 -4.58
C ILE A 151 6.56 -18.28 -4.18
N THR A 152 5.76 -18.73 -3.21
CA THR A 152 5.67 -20.13 -2.77
C THR A 152 4.95 -20.98 -3.81
N HIS A 153 5.09 -22.31 -3.73
CA HIS A 153 4.39 -23.23 -4.65
C HIS A 153 2.89 -23.37 -4.36
N ALA A 154 2.49 -23.09 -3.12
CA ALA A 154 1.09 -23.12 -2.67
C ALA A 154 0.82 -21.98 -1.70
N GLU A 155 -0.47 -21.69 -1.47
CA GLU A 155 -0.91 -20.76 -0.45
C GLU A 155 -0.58 -21.24 0.95
N LYS A 156 -0.11 -20.34 1.83
CA LYS A 156 0.23 -20.62 3.23
C LYS A 156 -0.21 -19.47 4.12
N GLY A 157 -1.07 -19.75 5.09
CA GLY A 157 -1.67 -18.78 5.98
C GLY A 157 -2.84 -18.03 5.35
N SER A 158 -3.64 -17.39 6.21
CA SER A 158 -4.87 -16.66 5.86
C SER A 158 -4.82 -15.16 6.21
N GLY A 159 -3.71 -14.70 6.78
CA GLY A 159 -3.55 -13.29 7.15
C GLY A 159 -3.31 -12.39 5.95
N GLY A 160 -3.58 -11.09 6.13
CA GLY A 160 -3.34 -10.08 5.11
C GLY A 160 -4.40 -10.05 3.99
N PHE A 161 -3.97 -9.75 2.76
CA PHE A 161 -4.80 -9.67 1.56
C PHE A 161 -3.94 -9.80 0.29
N GLY A 162 -4.59 -9.85 -0.87
CA GLY A 162 -3.92 -9.92 -2.15
C GLY A 162 -3.09 -11.20 -2.29
N TYR A 163 -1.79 -11.02 -2.47
CA TYR A 163 -0.83 -12.11 -2.67
C TYR A 163 -0.08 -12.53 -1.40
N ASP A 164 -0.51 -12.08 -0.22
CA ASP A 164 0.21 -12.30 1.04
C ASP A 164 0.39 -13.78 1.37
N SER A 165 -0.60 -14.64 1.08
CA SER A 165 -0.55 -16.09 1.34
C SER A 165 0.44 -16.84 0.46
N ILE A 166 0.91 -16.25 -0.63
CA ILE A 166 1.90 -16.86 -1.53
C ILE A 166 3.23 -16.11 -1.58
N PHE A 167 3.38 -15.00 -0.87
CA PHE A 167 4.61 -14.21 -0.87
C PHE A 167 5.42 -14.43 0.42
N GLN A 168 6.59 -15.02 0.27
CA GLN A 168 7.56 -15.23 1.35
C GLN A 168 8.62 -14.13 1.29
N PRO A 169 8.67 -13.20 2.24
CA PRO A 169 9.66 -12.13 2.23
C PRO A 169 11.06 -12.67 2.50
N LYS A 170 12.08 -12.03 1.91
CA LYS A 170 13.50 -12.39 2.11
C LYS A 170 13.86 -12.32 3.60
N GLY A 171 14.54 -13.35 4.10
CA GLY A 171 14.93 -13.49 5.51
C GLY A 171 13.87 -14.12 6.41
N PHE A 172 12.73 -14.59 5.86
CA PHE A 172 11.70 -15.28 6.62
C PHE A 172 11.37 -16.64 6.02
N ALA A 173 11.07 -17.62 6.87
CA ALA A 173 10.59 -18.94 6.44
C ALA A 173 9.07 -18.96 6.16
N LYS A 174 8.34 -17.95 6.64
CA LYS A 174 6.87 -17.83 6.57
C LYS A 174 6.47 -16.82 5.51
N THR A 175 5.28 -17.01 4.90
CA THR A 175 4.65 -16.03 4.01
C THR A 175 4.10 -14.84 4.81
N PHE A 176 3.78 -13.73 4.13
CA PHE A 176 3.04 -12.64 4.79
C PHE A 176 1.69 -13.09 5.34
N GLY A 177 1.05 -14.09 4.71
CA GLY A 177 -0.18 -14.68 5.22
C GLY A 177 -0.03 -15.47 6.52
N GLN A 178 1.20 -15.92 6.84
CA GLN A 178 1.53 -16.65 8.07
C GLN A 178 2.19 -15.77 9.14
N LEU A 179 2.74 -14.63 8.75
CA LEU A 179 3.42 -13.73 9.67
C LEU A 179 2.41 -12.91 10.48
N PRO A 180 2.71 -12.62 11.76
CA PRO A 180 1.91 -11.67 12.53
C PRO A 180 1.81 -10.32 11.82
N ALA A 181 0.64 -9.68 11.88
CA ALA A 181 0.41 -8.37 11.26
C ALA A 181 1.44 -7.31 11.68
N ALA A 182 1.85 -7.32 12.96
CA ALA A 182 2.89 -6.43 13.48
C ALA A 182 4.23 -6.60 12.76
N THR A 183 4.61 -7.85 12.41
CA THR A 183 5.83 -8.11 11.62
C THR A 183 5.69 -7.54 10.21
N LYS A 184 4.56 -7.81 9.53
CA LYS A 184 4.30 -7.25 8.19
C LYS A 184 4.33 -5.73 8.21
N HIS A 185 3.76 -5.08 9.23
CA HIS A 185 3.76 -3.62 9.40
C HIS A 185 5.16 -3.03 9.61
N ARG A 186 6.17 -3.83 9.97
CA ARG A 186 7.57 -3.37 10.09
C ARG A 186 8.35 -3.49 8.78
N ILE A 187 8.12 -4.57 8.01
CA ILE A 187 9.01 -4.95 6.91
C ILE A 187 8.41 -4.75 5.51
N SER A 188 7.08 -4.54 5.39
CA SER A 188 6.39 -4.49 4.10
C SER A 188 6.83 -3.30 3.23
N HIS A 189 6.54 -3.39 1.95
CA HIS A 189 6.72 -2.31 0.99
C HIS A 189 6.05 -1.00 1.43
N ARG A 190 4.82 -1.10 1.96
CA ARG A 190 4.04 0.05 2.48
C ARG A 190 4.68 0.64 3.74
N ALA A 191 5.15 -0.19 4.65
CA ALA A 191 5.87 0.26 5.84
C ALA A 191 7.14 1.05 5.48
N ARG A 192 7.92 0.52 4.53
CA ARG A 192 9.15 1.19 4.03
C ARG A 192 8.86 2.51 3.33
N ALA A 193 7.77 2.58 2.55
CA ALA A 193 7.35 3.82 1.90
C ALA A 193 6.86 4.85 2.93
N VAL A 194 6.05 4.45 3.91
CA VAL A 194 5.59 5.33 5.00
C VAL A 194 6.76 5.86 5.81
N GLU A 195 7.76 5.04 6.12
CA GLU A 195 8.94 5.49 6.87
C GLU A 195 9.71 6.59 6.11
N ARG A 196 9.88 6.44 4.79
CA ARG A 196 10.51 7.48 3.94
C ARG A 196 9.69 8.77 3.86
N LEU A 197 8.38 8.67 4.01
CA LEU A 197 7.46 9.80 3.94
C LEU A 197 7.27 10.49 5.30
N ARG A 198 7.56 9.80 6.41
CA ARG A 198 7.19 10.17 7.78
C ARG A 198 7.53 11.61 8.14
N SER A 199 8.77 12.06 7.88
CA SER A 199 9.21 13.42 8.24
C SER A 199 8.45 14.50 7.47
N ARG A 200 8.24 14.29 6.16
CA ARG A 200 7.49 15.22 5.31
C ARG A 200 6.02 15.26 5.71
N LEU A 201 5.44 14.10 6.00
CA LEU A 201 4.03 14.00 6.42
C LEU A 201 3.81 14.67 7.78
N SER A 202 4.71 14.47 8.75
CA SER A 202 4.64 15.13 10.06
C SER A 202 4.71 16.65 9.93
N LYS A 203 5.61 17.17 9.07
CA LYS A 203 5.71 18.61 8.79
C LYS A 203 4.42 19.15 8.16
N LEU A 204 3.87 18.46 7.17
CA LEU A 204 2.63 18.84 6.48
C LEU A 204 1.43 18.85 7.43
N LEU A 205 1.38 17.91 8.35
CA LEU A 205 0.30 17.76 9.32
C LEU A 205 0.47 18.60 10.59
N GLY A 206 1.56 19.36 10.71
CA GLY A 206 1.86 20.18 11.90
C GLY A 206 2.06 19.35 13.17
N VAL A 207 2.52 18.10 13.05
CA VAL A 207 2.75 17.21 14.20
C VAL A 207 4.23 17.11 14.51
N SER A 208 4.60 17.26 15.79
CA SER A 208 5.94 16.99 16.27
C SER A 208 6.33 15.54 15.93
N ARG A 209 7.62 15.31 15.55
CA ARG A 209 8.10 13.97 15.15
C ARG A 209 7.73 12.94 16.21
N PRO A 210 6.92 11.92 15.90
CA PRO A 210 6.75 10.79 16.81
C PRO A 210 8.09 10.09 16.98
N LYS A 211 8.42 9.74 18.23
CA LYS A 211 9.60 8.91 18.54
C LYS A 211 9.55 7.65 17.66
N LYS A 212 10.76 7.22 17.15
CA LYS A 212 10.87 5.95 16.40
C LYS A 212 10.15 4.85 17.16
N LEU A 213 9.29 4.13 16.47
CA LEU A 213 8.83 2.83 16.95
C LEU A 213 10.04 1.89 16.90
N ILE A 214 10.59 1.60 18.10
CA ILE A 214 11.62 0.59 18.32
C ILE A 214 11.02 -0.79 18.05
#